data_abec720e6cf09d3debf24899ab0df1da
#
_entry.id   abec720e6cf09d3debf24899ab0df1da
#
_cell.length_a   1.000
_cell.length_b   1.000
_cell.length_c   1.000
_cell.angle_alpha   90.00
_cell.angle_beta   90.00
_cell.angle_gamma   90.00
#
_symmetry.space_group_name_H-M   'P 1'
#
loop_
_entity.id
_entity.type
_entity.pdbx_description
1 polymer ?
#
loop_
_entity_poly.entity_id
_entity_poly.type
_entity_poly.pdbx_seq_one_letter_code
_entity_poly.pdbx_strand_id
1 'polypeptide(L)'
;MKNWLRAWAIALAGIAAQGAMAAETIRFAVTDIDGMEAVQREMGPFKEAFEKASGLTVEFFPVSGRTVAVEAMAADQVDFVLTGPAEYVVFNARLDSQPVVTWNRPDYYSNVVVLDSSPYQSAADLKGQTISFGEIGSTSQHLSPATLLAQTGLVYGTDYEPVFLKRNVAMEALIKGEIAAIGLNRTHIEQLAEKFPDQKLRVLVRGDELPNDVLLASAKVPAEVVDAVRKTFTEHGEELLAAITATEENAKYVGGSFDATVTDADYDSVRKMFEAVGVTEFTEFVGE
;
A
#
# COMPACT_ATOMS: atom_id res chain seq x y z
N MET A 1 65.91 -27.42 55.80
CA MET A 1 66.03 -27.47 54.38
C MET A 1 64.60 -27.63 53.88
N LYS A 2 63.89 -26.54 53.71
CA LYS A 2 62.48 -26.52 53.37
C LYS A 2 62.27 -25.80 52.06
N ASN A 3 61.78 -26.54 51.01
CA ASN A 3 61.42 -26.05 49.70
C ASN A 3 60.06 -25.38 49.78
N TRP A 4 59.97 -24.12 49.40
CA TRP A 4 58.73 -23.40 49.20
C TRP A 4 58.47 -23.23 47.71
N LEU A 5 57.56 -24.02 47.18
CA LEU A 5 56.94 -23.86 45.86
C LEU A 5 55.86 -22.80 45.92
N ARG A 6 56.05 -21.66 45.33
CA ARG A 6 55.01 -20.63 45.08
C ARG A 6 54.25 -20.99 43.81
N ALA A 7 53.01 -21.43 43.95
CA ALA A 7 52.07 -21.57 42.85
C ALA A 7 51.55 -20.17 42.46
N TRP A 8 51.77 -19.78 41.24
CA TRP A 8 51.14 -18.58 40.63
C TRP A 8 49.86 -19.06 39.98
N ALA A 9 48.68 -18.67 40.54
CA ALA A 9 47.40 -18.80 39.89
C ALA A 9 47.25 -17.64 38.88
N ILE A 10 47.28 -17.96 37.59
CA ILE A 10 46.94 -17.01 36.50
C ILE A 10 45.43 -17.05 36.37
N ALA A 11 44.75 -15.99 36.85
CA ALA A 11 43.36 -15.76 36.59
C ALA A 11 43.21 -15.27 35.14
N LEU A 12 42.78 -16.13 34.24
CA LEU A 12 42.30 -15.74 32.91
C LEU A 12 40.92 -15.05 33.10
N ALA A 13 40.93 -13.73 33.08
CA ALA A 13 39.73 -12.93 32.88
C ALA A 13 39.29 -13.09 31.41
N GLY A 14 38.31 -13.95 31.19
CA GLY A 14 37.63 -14.05 29.91
C GLY A 14 36.85 -12.75 29.66
N ILE A 15 37.43 -11.87 28.88
CA ILE A 15 36.73 -10.73 28.28
C ILE A 15 35.78 -11.36 27.24
N ALA A 16 34.50 -11.56 27.61
CA ALA A 16 33.47 -11.77 26.65
C ALA A 16 33.40 -10.49 25.80
N ALA A 17 34.01 -10.53 24.64
CA ALA A 17 33.76 -9.56 23.58
C ALA A 17 32.29 -9.75 23.17
N GLN A 18 31.41 -8.97 23.76
CA GLN A 18 30.10 -8.71 23.12
C GLN A 18 30.46 -7.96 21.84
N GLY A 19 30.60 -8.71 20.74
CA GLY A 19 30.60 -8.14 19.42
C GLY A 19 29.29 -7.38 19.27
N ALA A 20 29.35 -6.06 19.22
CA ALA A 20 28.24 -5.28 18.71
C ALA A 20 28.02 -5.83 17.28
N MET A 21 27.00 -6.66 17.11
CA MET A 21 26.50 -7.00 15.77
C MET A 21 26.15 -5.67 15.13
N ALA A 22 26.77 -5.33 14.02
CA ALA A 22 26.32 -4.20 13.23
C ALA A 22 24.83 -4.40 12.98
N ALA A 23 24.03 -3.37 13.23
CA ALA A 23 22.59 -3.44 12.98
C ALA A 23 22.40 -3.86 11.51
N GLU A 24 21.59 -4.88 11.29
CA GLU A 24 21.29 -5.35 9.95
C GLU A 24 20.52 -4.25 9.21
N THR A 25 20.96 -3.95 7.98
CA THR A 25 20.35 -2.90 7.16
C THR A 25 19.32 -3.53 6.23
N ILE A 26 18.10 -2.98 6.24
CA ILE A 26 17.02 -3.34 5.33
C ILE A 26 16.79 -2.19 4.34
N ARG A 27 16.63 -2.54 3.06
CA ARG A 27 16.33 -1.59 1.98
C ARG A 27 14.81 -1.52 1.80
N PHE A 28 14.25 -0.33 1.96
CA PHE A 28 12.81 -0.11 2.06
C PHE A 28 12.33 0.87 0.98
N ALA A 29 11.33 0.48 0.19
CA ALA A 29 10.69 1.34 -0.79
C ALA A 29 9.20 1.52 -0.50
N VAL A 30 8.65 2.63 -1.01
CA VAL A 30 7.21 2.94 -0.96
C VAL A 30 6.75 3.31 -2.36
N THR A 31 5.77 2.61 -2.91
CA THR A 31 5.35 2.79 -4.31
C THR A 31 4.53 4.06 -4.56
N ASP A 32 3.86 4.60 -3.54
CA ASP A 32 3.00 5.78 -3.63
C ASP A 32 3.75 7.12 -3.44
N ILE A 33 5.08 7.08 -3.18
CA ILE A 33 5.88 8.27 -2.88
C ILE A 33 7.03 8.37 -3.87
N ASP A 34 7.02 9.43 -4.69
CA ASP A 34 8.03 9.63 -5.73
C ASP A 34 9.27 10.37 -5.22
N GLY A 35 10.41 9.69 -5.30
CA GLY A 35 11.72 10.27 -5.07
C GLY A 35 12.15 10.37 -3.60
N MET A 36 13.46 10.50 -3.39
CA MET A 36 14.10 10.40 -2.07
C MET A 36 13.66 11.51 -1.11
N GLU A 37 13.50 12.75 -1.59
CA GLU A 37 13.14 13.88 -0.74
C GLU A 37 11.73 13.69 -0.14
N ALA A 38 10.78 13.24 -0.96
CA ALA A 38 9.42 12.96 -0.50
C ALA A 38 9.40 11.80 0.49
N VAL A 39 10.08 10.69 0.17
CA VAL A 39 10.17 9.53 1.08
C VAL A 39 10.78 9.93 2.43
N GLN A 40 11.86 10.72 2.46
CA GLN A 40 12.47 11.17 3.70
C GLN A 40 11.55 12.09 4.51
N ARG A 41 10.82 12.99 3.85
CA ARG A 41 9.86 13.88 4.51
C ARG A 41 8.68 13.11 5.11
N GLU A 42 8.11 12.20 4.35
CA GLU A 42 6.85 11.53 4.68
C GLU A 42 7.05 10.31 5.58
N MET A 43 8.16 9.59 5.40
CA MET A 43 8.47 8.36 6.12
C MET A 43 9.62 8.50 7.13
N GLY A 44 10.24 9.68 7.23
CA GLY A 44 11.33 9.94 8.19
C GLY A 44 10.97 9.64 9.64
N PRO A 45 9.85 10.16 10.17
CA PRO A 45 9.41 9.86 11.53
C PRO A 45 9.18 8.35 11.76
N PHE A 46 8.58 7.66 10.79
CA PHE A 46 8.42 6.21 10.84
C PHE A 46 9.77 5.49 10.90
N LYS A 47 10.71 5.86 10.04
CA LYS A 47 12.06 5.28 10.03
C LYS A 47 12.71 5.36 11.39
N GLU A 48 12.74 6.55 12.01
CA GLU A 48 13.36 6.78 13.32
C GLU A 48 12.69 5.91 14.41
N ALA A 49 11.37 5.84 14.45
CA ALA A 49 10.63 5.03 15.39
C ALA A 49 10.88 3.53 15.16
N PHE A 50 10.88 3.09 13.91
CA PHE A 50 11.10 1.70 13.55
C PHE A 50 12.52 1.22 13.88
N GLU A 51 13.55 2.01 13.52
CA GLU A 51 14.95 1.69 13.83
C GLU A 51 15.18 1.58 15.34
N LYS A 52 14.60 2.49 16.11
CA LYS A 52 14.66 2.47 17.57
C LYS A 52 13.99 1.23 18.18
N ALA A 53 12.85 0.82 17.62
CA ALA A 53 12.07 -0.30 18.13
C ALA A 53 12.66 -1.66 17.71
N SER A 54 13.12 -1.79 16.47
CA SER A 54 13.59 -3.04 15.88
C SER A 54 15.09 -3.32 16.14
N GLY A 55 15.91 -2.27 16.25
CA GLY A 55 17.36 -2.37 16.20
C GLY A 55 17.93 -2.60 14.79
N LEU A 56 17.08 -2.67 13.76
CA LEU A 56 17.47 -2.70 12.35
C LEU A 56 17.80 -1.29 11.86
N THR A 57 18.57 -1.18 10.80
CA THR A 57 18.80 0.10 10.09
C THR A 57 17.94 0.11 8.81
N VAL A 58 17.23 1.20 8.54
CA VAL A 58 16.40 1.36 7.34
C VAL A 58 17.13 2.26 6.34
N GLU A 59 17.35 1.75 5.14
CA GLU A 59 17.80 2.53 4.00
C GLU A 59 16.64 2.68 3.00
N PHE A 60 16.20 3.92 2.78
CA PHE A 60 15.17 4.16 1.78
C PHE A 60 15.71 4.02 0.37
N PHE A 61 14.98 3.27 -0.44
CA PHE A 61 15.24 3.14 -1.87
C PHE A 61 14.19 3.97 -2.64
N PRO A 62 14.58 5.03 -3.35
CA PRO A 62 13.63 5.86 -4.06
C PRO A 62 13.12 5.15 -5.31
N VAL A 63 11.82 5.17 -5.51
CA VAL A 63 11.17 4.67 -6.72
C VAL A 63 10.33 5.78 -7.35
N SER A 64 10.04 5.67 -8.64
CA SER A 64 9.13 6.56 -9.37
C SER A 64 7.85 5.81 -9.78
N GLY A 65 7.38 4.94 -8.90
CA GLY A 65 6.17 4.15 -9.09
C GLY A 65 6.40 2.64 -8.94
N ARG A 66 5.32 1.90 -9.10
CA ARG A 66 5.22 0.46 -8.84
C ARG A 66 6.10 -0.40 -9.74
N THR A 67 6.20 -0.07 -11.05
CA THR A 67 7.03 -0.83 -11.99
C THR A 67 8.51 -0.75 -11.62
N VAL A 68 8.98 0.44 -11.24
CA VAL A 68 10.37 0.61 -10.78
C VAL A 68 10.61 -0.18 -9.48
N ALA A 69 9.64 -0.21 -8.58
CA ALA A 69 9.77 -0.95 -7.32
C ALA A 69 9.86 -2.47 -7.54
N VAL A 70 9.03 -3.05 -8.42
CA VAL A 70 9.08 -4.49 -8.72
C VAL A 70 10.39 -4.87 -9.41
N GLU A 71 10.87 -4.05 -10.36
CA GLU A 71 12.16 -4.29 -11.01
C GLU A 71 13.36 -4.18 -10.04
N ALA A 72 13.31 -3.21 -9.12
CA ALA A 72 14.32 -3.06 -8.08
C ALA A 72 14.36 -4.28 -7.15
N MET A 73 13.20 -4.82 -6.76
CA MET A 73 13.14 -6.05 -5.97
C MET A 73 13.62 -7.28 -6.76
N ALA A 74 13.27 -7.40 -8.03
CA ALA A 74 13.77 -8.46 -8.90
C ALA A 74 15.30 -8.42 -9.02
N ALA A 75 15.88 -7.22 -9.11
CA ALA A 75 17.31 -6.97 -9.16
C ALA A 75 18.02 -7.05 -7.80
N ASP A 76 17.31 -7.44 -6.72
CA ASP A 76 17.86 -7.53 -5.36
C ASP A 76 18.40 -6.19 -4.82
N GLN A 77 17.72 -5.11 -5.16
CA GLN A 77 18.07 -3.76 -4.68
C GLN A 77 17.16 -3.29 -3.53
N VAL A 78 16.02 -3.96 -3.31
CA VAL A 78 15.03 -3.66 -2.29
C VAL A 78 14.62 -4.93 -1.57
N ASP A 79 14.56 -4.87 -0.23
CA ASP A 79 14.19 -6.00 0.63
C ASP A 79 12.71 -5.96 1.00
N PHE A 80 12.20 -4.77 1.30
CA PHE A 80 10.81 -4.55 1.70
C PHE A 80 10.17 -3.44 0.87
N VAL A 81 8.91 -3.63 0.50
CA VAL A 81 8.13 -2.62 -0.24
C VAL A 81 6.79 -2.41 0.46
N LEU A 82 6.48 -1.17 0.81
CA LEU A 82 5.12 -0.76 1.17
C LEU A 82 4.37 -0.40 -0.10
N THR A 83 3.25 -1.09 -0.34
CA THR A 83 2.51 -0.95 -1.59
C THR A 83 1.02 -1.19 -1.41
N GLY A 84 0.22 -0.85 -2.42
CA GLY A 84 -1.21 -1.10 -2.44
C GLY A 84 -1.56 -2.58 -2.75
N PRO A 85 -2.83 -2.97 -2.53
CA PRO A 85 -3.27 -4.35 -2.72
C PRO A 85 -3.12 -4.88 -4.15
N ALA A 86 -3.41 -4.06 -5.15
CA ALA A 86 -3.28 -4.48 -6.55
C ALA A 86 -1.82 -4.70 -6.94
N GLU A 87 -0.94 -3.83 -6.48
CA GLU A 87 0.49 -3.95 -6.71
C GLU A 87 1.04 -5.21 -6.05
N TYR A 88 0.61 -5.53 -4.81
CA TYR A 88 1.01 -6.77 -4.12
C TYR A 88 0.73 -8.01 -4.96
N VAL A 89 -0.43 -8.10 -5.61
CA VAL A 89 -0.78 -9.24 -6.48
C VAL A 89 0.27 -9.44 -7.58
N VAL A 90 0.76 -8.36 -8.19
CA VAL A 90 1.81 -8.42 -9.22
C VAL A 90 3.16 -8.80 -8.63
N PHE A 91 3.55 -8.20 -7.49
CA PHE A 91 4.79 -8.56 -6.80
C PHE A 91 4.83 -10.04 -6.41
N ASN A 92 3.74 -10.57 -5.87
CA ASN A 92 3.64 -11.97 -5.50
C ASN A 92 3.74 -12.88 -6.72
N ALA A 93 2.98 -12.61 -7.79
CA ALA A 93 2.97 -13.41 -9.00
C ALA A 93 4.33 -13.44 -9.73
N ARG A 94 5.09 -12.33 -9.68
CA ARG A 94 6.39 -12.23 -10.38
C ARG A 94 7.57 -12.71 -9.54
N LEU A 95 7.54 -12.54 -8.23
CA LEU A 95 8.73 -12.61 -7.39
C LEU A 95 8.56 -13.52 -6.16
N ASP A 96 7.42 -14.20 -6.01
CA ASP A 96 7.07 -14.98 -4.82
C ASP A 96 7.23 -14.17 -3.52
N SER A 97 7.03 -12.83 -3.60
CA SER A 97 7.10 -11.95 -2.45
C SER A 97 6.00 -12.29 -1.44
N GLN A 98 6.29 -12.14 -0.15
CA GLN A 98 5.36 -12.51 0.92
C GLN A 98 4.84 -11.28 1.67
N PRO A 99 3.55 -11.27 2.10
CA PRO A 99 3.03 -10.20 2.93
C PRO A 99 3.60 -10.33 4.35
N VAL A 100 3.97 -9.22 4.96
CA VAL A 100 4.55 -9.18 6.32
C VAL A 100 3.56 -8.58 7.30
N VAL A 101 3.02 -7.40 6.96
CA VAL A 101 2.06 -6.68 7.80
C VAL A 101 1.19 -5.77 6.92
N THR A 102 -0.11 -5.70 7.20
CA THR A 102 -0.98 -4.71 6.56
C THR A 102 -0.94 -3.39 7.32
N TRP A 103 -1.07 -2.31 6.57
CA TRP A 103 -1.24 -0.95 7.07
C TRP A 103 -2.69 -0.56 6.86
N ASN A 104 -3.53 -0.83 7.87
CA ASN A 104 -4.97 -0.72 7.76
C ASN A 104 -5.42 0.74 7.81
N ARG A 105 -6.22 1.10 6.82
CA ARG A 105 -6.88 2.40 6.70
C ARG A 105 -8.32 2.29 7.17
N PRO A 106 -8.82 3.17 8.04
CA PRO A 106 -10.24 3.18 8.40
C PRO A 106 -11.11 3.44 7.16
N ASP A 107 -12.24 2.74 7.06
CA ASP A 107 -13.24 2.96 6.01
C ASP A 107 -12.66 2.92 4.58
N TYR A 108 -11.76 2.00 4.30
CA TYR A 108 -11.16 1.84 2.98
C TYR A 108 -12.05 1.01 2.07
N TYR A 109 -12.94 1.65 1.36
CA TYR A 109 -13.84 1.06 0.37
C TYR A 109 -13.99 1.97 -0.85
N SER A 110 -14.46 1.38 -1.95
CA SER A 110 -14.69 2.10 -3.21
C SER A 110 -16.14 2.45 -3.42
N ASN A 111 -16.36 3.46 -4.24
CA ASN A 111 -17.68 3.91 -4.67
C ASN A 111 -17.66 4.23 -6.17
N VAL A 112 -18.83 4.12 -6.80
CA VAL A 112 -19.13 4.78 -8.07
C VAL A 112 -20.04 5.96 -7.75
N VAL A 113 -19.59 7.17 -8.05
CA VAL A 113 -20.28 8.42 -7.72
C VAL A 113 -20.69 9.18 -8.96
N VAL A 114 -21.78 9.92 -8.85
CA VAL A 114 -22.29 10.86 -9.86
C VAL A 114 -22.56 12.22 -9.23
N LEU A 115 -22.78 13.27 -10.02
CA LEU A 115 -23.37 14.51 -9.47
C LEU A 115 -24.78 14.23 -8.93
N ASP A 116 -25.12 14.79 -7.77
CA ASP A 116 -26.44 14.67 -7.18
C ASP A 116 -27.53 15.22 -8.11
N SER A 117 -27.22 16.25 -8.88
CA SER A 117 -28.09 16.84 -9.89
C SER A 117 -28.24 16.02 -11.18
N SER A 118 -27.46 14.94 -11.34
CA SER A 118 -27.48 14.12 -12.57
C SER A 118 -28.76 13.27 -12.67
N PRO A 119 -29.16 12.84 -13.89
CA PRO A 119 -30.33 11.98 -14.08
C PRO A 119 -30.09 10.52 -13.64
N TYR A 120 -28.85 10.10 -13.42
CA TYR A 120 -28.48 8.72 -13.14
C TYR A 120 -28.91 8.32 -11.73
N GLN A 121 -29.82 7.35 -11.58
CA GLN A 121 -30.37 6.90 -10.29
C GLN A 121 -29.86 5.52 -9.87
N SER A 122 -29.33 4.76 -10.82
CA SER A 122 -28.80 3.41 -10.63
C SER A 122 -27.55 3.17 -11.50
N ALA A 123 -26.79 2.12 -11.21
CA ALA A 123 -25.68 1.73 -12.08
C ALA A 123 -26.12 1.41 -13.52
N ALA A 124 -27.34 0.86 -13.70
CA ALA A 124 -27.86 0.54 -15.04
C ALA A 124 -27.97 1.77 -15.95
N ASP A 125 -28.18 2.96 -15.38
CA ASP A 125 -28.26 4.21 -16.13
C ASP A 125 -26.90 4.67 -16.71
N LEU A 126 -25.82 4.04 -16.25
CA LEU A 126 -24.46 4.29 -16.75
C LEU A 126 -24.14 3.52 -18.03
N LYS A 127 -25.05 2.70 -18.54
CA LYS A 127 -24.85 1.98 -19.81
C LYS A 127 -24.70 2.96 -20.98
N GLY A 128 -23.65 2.80 -21.77
CA GLY A 128 -23.30 3.68 -22.89
C GLY A 128 -22.66 5.01 -22.46
N GLN A 129 -22.38 5.20 -21.17
CA GLN A 129 -21.78 6.43 -20.65
C GLN A 129 -20.26 6.31 -20.56
N THR A 130 -19.59 7.46 -20.45
CA THR A 130 -18.15 7.55 -20.13
C THR A 130 -18.01 7.63 -18.61
N ILE A 131 -17.16 6.78 -18.03
CA ILE A 131 -16.90 6.70 -16.59
C ILE A 131 -15.41 6.94 -16.35
N SER A 132 -15.09 7.88 -15.48
CA SER A 132 -13.70 8.11 -15.11
C SER A 132 -13.28 7.21 -13.96
N PHE A 133 -12.15 6.56 -14.16
CA PHE A 133 -11.36 5.90 -13.13
C PHE A 133 -10.13 6.77 -12.86
N GLY A 134 -9.53 6.64 -11.68
CA GLY A 134 -8.33 7.42 -11.34
C GLY A 134 -7.10 6.87 -12.03
N GLU A 135 -6.11 6.47 -11.28
CA GLU A 135 -4.91 5.84 -11.83
C GLU A 135 -5.23 4.43 -12.31
N ILE A 136 -4.75 4.10 -13.52
CA ILE A 136 -4.94 2.77 -14.10
C ILE A 136 -4.29 1.70 -13.20
N GLY A 137 -5.00 0.61 -12.93
CA GLY A 137 -4.57 -0.45 -12.00
C GLY A 137 -4.76 -0.14 -10.52
N SER A 138 -5.18 1.07 -10.14
CA SER A 138 -5.47 1.39 -8.74
C SER A 138 -6.58 0.51 -8.15
N THR A 139 -6.32 -0.11 -7.01
CA THR A 139 -7.31 -0.96 -6.31
C THR A 139 -8.63 -0.21 -6.09
N SER A 140 -8.59 0.98 -5.47
CA SER A 140 -9.80 1.68 -5.02
C SER A 140 -10.39 2.68 -6.02
N GLN A 141 -9.64 3.07 -7.05
CA GLN A 141 -10.10 4.04 -8.04
C GLN A 141 -10.42 3.41 -9.41
N HIS A 142 -9.87 2.23 -9.70
CA HIS A 142 -10.07 1.54 -10.98
C HIS A 142 -10.67 0.14 -10.78
N LEU A 143 -9.90 -0.81 -10.23
CA LEU A 143 -10.29 -2.22 -10.22
C LEU A 143 -11.56 -2.48 -9.42
N SER A 144 -11.66 -1.95 -8.21
CA SER A 144 -12.85 -2.14 -7.37
C SER A 144 -14.09 -1.44 -7.93
N PRO A 145 -14.08 -0.16 -8.36
CA PRO A 145 -15.23 0.44 -9.01
C PRO A 145 -15.67 -0.29 -10.28
N ALA A 146 -14.74 -0.78 -11.10
CA ALA A 146 -15.07 -1.60 -12.28
C ALA A 146 -15.75 -2.92 -11.87
N THR A 147 -15.27 -3.56 -10.80
CA THR A 147 -15.88 -4.77 -10.22
C THR A 147 -17.29 -4.49 -9.71
N LEU A 148 -17.50 -3.36 -9.03
CA LEU A 148 -18.83 -2.96 -8.57
C LEU A 148 -19.82 -2.81 -9.73
N LEU A 149 -19.38 -2.21 -10.84
CA LEU A 149 -20.20 -2.11 -12.05
C LEU A 149 -20.48 -3.48 -12.67
N ALA A 150 -19.46 -4.36 -12.73
CA ALA A 150 -19.64 -5.72 -13.23
C ALA A 150 -20.64 -6.54 -12.41
N GLN A 151 -20.68 -6.37 -11.08
CA GLN A 151 -21.68 -6.99 -10.20
C GLN A 151 -23.11 -6.52 -10.48
N THR A 152 -23.28 -5.33 -11.07
CA THR A 152 -24.58 -4.83 -11.53
C THR A 152 -24.93 -5.25 -12.96
N GLY A 153 -24.06 -6.02 -13.62
CA GLY A 153 -24.25 -6.52 -14.98
C GLY A 153 -23.67 -5.63 -16.09
N LEU A 154 -22.88 -4.61 -15.77
CA LEU A 154 -22.21 -3.76 -16.74
C LEU A 154 -20.80 -4.29 -17.05
N VAL A 155 -20.53 -4.59 -18.31
CA VAL A 155 -19.24 -5.14 -18.76
C VAL A 155 -18.26 -4.02 -19.08
N TYR A 156 -17.10 -4.07 -18.46
CA TYR A 156 -15.99 -3.10 -18.63
C TYR A 156 -15.59 -2.96 -20.12
N GLY A 157 -15.47 -1.72 -20.60
CA GLY A 157 -15.10 -1.42 -21.97
C GLY A 157 -16.11 -1.83 -23.06
N THR A 158 -17.23 -2.43 -22.66
CA THR A 158 -18.32 -2.86 -23.58
C THR A 158 -19.61 -2.10 -23.32
N ASP A 159 -20.04 -2.06 -22.06
CA ASP A 159 -21.29 -1.40 -21.67
C ASP A 159 -21.09 0.06 -21.27
N TYR A 160 -19.87 0.49 -21.06
CA TYR A 160 -19.46 1.88 -20.79
C TYR A 160 -18.03 2.12 -21.26
N GLU A 161 -17.67 3.39 -21.49
CA GLU A 161 -16.31 3.78 -21.89
C GLU A 161 -15.47 4.15 -20.65
N PRO A 162 -14.42 3.38 -20.30
CA PRO A 162 -13.52 3.75 -19.22
C PRO A 162 -12.51 4.80 -19.68
N VAL A 163 -12.35 5.88 -18.89
CA VAL A 163 -11.31 6.88 -19.06
C VAL A 163 -10.53 7.08 -17.76
N PHE A 164 -9.26 7.51 -17.87
CA PHE A 164 -8.37 7.66 -16.73
C PHE A 164 -7.99 9.14 -16.58
N LEU A 165 -8.64 9.81 -15.65
CA LEU A 165 -8.43 11.22 -15.38
C LEU A 165 -7.94 11.43 -13.95
N LYS A 166 -7.00 12.36 -13.76
CA LYS A 166 -6.62 12.82 -12.41
C LYS A 166 -7.86 13.36 -11.71
N ARG A 167 -8.02 13.08 -10.42
CA ARG A 167 -9.22 13.32 -9.60
C ARG A 167 -9.88 14.69 -9.82
N ASN A 168 -9.11 15.78 -9.79
CA ASN A 168 -9.66 17.12 -9.97
C ASN A 168 -10.16 17.34 -11.42
N VAL A 169 -9.45 16.79 -12.40
CA VAL A 169 -9.85 16.86 -13.81
C VAL A 169 -11.13 16.04 -14.04
N ALA A 170 -11.23 14.86 -13.42
CA ALA A 170 -12.45 14.05 -13.44
C ALA A 170 -13.64 14.80 -12.85
N MET A 171 -13.46 15.50 -11.72
CA MET A 171 -14.52 16.30 -11.12
C MET A 171 -14.98 17.45 -12.04
N GLU A 172 -14.06 18.15 -12.66
CA GLU A 172 -14.38 19.19 -13.64
C GLU A 172 -15.12 18.63 -14.86
N ALA A 173 -14.69 17.48 -15.38
CA ALA A 173 -15.36 16.78 -16.49
C ALA A 173 -16.79 16.33 -16.10
N LEU A 174 -16.96 15.85 -14.86
CA LEU A 174 -18.25 15.47 -14.31
C LEU A 174 -19.20 16.68 -14.22
N ILE A 175 -18.71 17.83 -13.74
CA ILE A 175 -19.47 19.09 -13.66
C ILE A 175 -19.91 19.57 -15.04
N LYS A 176 -19.07 19.40 -16.05
CA LYS A 176 -19.37 19.78 -17.46
C LYS A 176 -20.27 18.75 -18.17
N GLY A 177 -20.51 17.59 -17.58
CA GLY A 177 -21.27 16.50 -18.21
C GLY A 177 -20.48 15.76 -19.30
N GLU A 178 -19.18 15.90 -19.33
CA GLU A 178 -18.28 15.18 -20.25
C GLU A 178 -18.10 13.71 -19.85
N ILE A 179 -18.29 13.41 -18.58
CA ILE A 179 -18.37 12.05 -18.01
C ILE A 179 -19.58 11.91 -17.10
N ALA A 180 -20.09 10.69 -16.93
CA ALA A 180 -21.29 10.42 -16.14
C ALA A 180 -20.99 10.08 -14.68
N ALA A 181 -19.87 9.42 -14.42
CA ALA A 181 -19.52 8.91 -13.09
C ALA A 181 -18.01 8.89 -12.87
N ILE A 182 -17.61 8.78 -11.59
CA ILE A 182 -16.21 8.63 -11.16
C ILE A 182 -16.10 7.47 -10.17
N GLY A 183 -15.07 6.62 -10.33
CA GLY A 183 -14.64 5.64 -9.32
C GLY A 183 -13.77 6.30 -8.26
N LEU A 184 -14.18 6.28 -6.98
CA LEU A 184 -13.49 6.94 -5.86
C LEU A 184 -13.55 6.12 -4.59
N ASN A 185 -12.53 6.23 -3.73
CA ASN A 185 -12.67 5.81 -2.34
C ASN A 185 -13.27 6.95 -1.48
N ARG A 186 -13.60 6.64 -0.21
CA ARG A 186 -14.20 7.60 0.71
C ARG A 186 -13.36 8.88 0.90
N THR A 187 -12.07 8.74 1.18
CA THR A 187 -11.17 9.88 1.41
C THR A 187 -11.13 10.83 0.20
N HIS A 188 -11.19 10.27 -1.02
CA HIS A 188 -11.22 11.07 -2.24
C HIS A 188 -12.54 11.84 -2.42
N ILE A 189 -13.65 11.25 -1.99
CA ILE A 189 -14.96 11.95 -2.00
C ILE A 189 -14.91 13.14 -1.04
N GLU A 190 -14.37 12.95 0.17
CA GLU A 190 -14.22 14.00 1.18
C GLU A 190 -13.32 15.14 0.67
N GLN A 191 -12.16 14.83 0.09
CA GLN A 191 -11.26 15.81 -0.52
C GLN A 191 -11.90 16.59 -1.68
N LEU A 192 -12.72 15.93 -2.50
CA LEU A 192 -13.46 16.61 -3.56
C LEU A 192 -14.56 17.51 -3.00
N ALA A 193 -15.26 17.08 -1.94
CA ALA A 193 -16.28 17.90 -1.28
C ALA A 193 -15.67 19.19 -0.66
N GLU A 194 -14.48 19.10 -0.09
CA GLU A 194 -13.75 20.27 0.42
C GLU A 194 -13.34 21.25 -0.71
N LYS A 195 -12.84 20.68 -1.82
CA LYS A 195 -12.33 21.49 -2.94
C LYS A 195 -13.43 22.07 -3.82
N PHE A 196 -14.57 21.38 -3.93
CA PHE A 196 -15.72 21.77 -4.75
C PHE A 196 -16.99 21.87 -3.88
N PRO A 197 -17.07 22.78 -2.89
CA PRO A 197 -18.12 22.79 -1.88
C PRO A 197 -19.52 23.05 -2.44
N ASP A 198 -19.62 23.66 -3.62
CA ASP A 198 -20.89 23.93 -4.31
C ASP A 198 -21.42 22.70 -5.08
N GLN A 199 -20.63 21.63 -5.16
CA GLN A 199 -20.95 20.43 -5.91
C GLN A 199 -21.27 19.28 -4.95
N LYS A 200 -22.42 18.63 -5.15
CA LYS A 200 -22.81 17.46 -4.35
C LYS A 200 -22.61 16.20 -5.17
N LEU A 201 -21.91 15.24 -4.58
CA LEU A 201 -21.77 13.89 -5.11
C LEU A 201 -22.80 12.97 -4.47
N ARG A 202 -23.35 12.06 -5.28
CA ARG A 202 -24.23 10.98 -4.84
C ARG A 202 -23.58 9.64 -5.17
N VAL A 203 -23.54 8.75 -4.18
CA VAL A 203 -23.05 7.38 -4.36
C VAL A 203 -24.14 6.56 -5.04
N LEU A 204 -23.85 6.00 -6.21
CA LEU A 204 -24.72 5.04 -6.90
C LEU A 204 -24.47 3.60 -6.43
N VAL A 205 -23.19 3.24 -6.28
CA VAL A 205 -22.79 1.91 -5.81
C VAL A 205 -21.68 2.10 -4.79
N ARG A 206 -21.77 1.40 -3.67
CA ARG A 206 -20.76 1.32 -2.64
C ARG A 206 -20.27 -0.12 -2.52
N GLY A 207 -18.95 -0.30 -2.43
CA GLY A 207 -18.32 -1.59 -2.20
C GLY A 207 -18.15 -1.92 -0.72
N ASP A 208 -17.78 -3.16 -0.47
CA ASP A 208 -17.28 -3.62 0.81
C ASP A 208 -15.89 -3.04 1.11
N GLU A 209 -15.39 -3.26 2.33
CA GLU A 209 -14.02 -2.91 2.69
C GLU A 209 -13.03 -3.67 1.81
N LEU A 210 -11.99 -2.96 1.40
CA LEU A 210 -10.92 -3.47 0.55
C LEU A 210 -9.77 -4.01 1.42
N PRO A 211 -9.01 -5.01 0.93
CA PRO A 211 -7.70 -5.30 1.49
C PRO A 211 -6.86 -4.03 1.55
N ASN A 212 -6.07 -3.92 2.61
CA ASN A 212 -5.31 -2.72 2.89
C ASN A 212 -3.91 -2.71 2.26
N ASP A 213 -3.21 -1.59 2.37
CA ASP A 213 -1.82 -1.49 1.98
C ASP A 213 -1.00 -2.53 2.74
N VAL A 214 0.06 -3.04 2.11
CA VAL A 214 0.87 -4.11 2.66
C VAL A 214 2.35 -3.78 2.58
N LEU A 215 3.05 -4.02 3.67
CA LEU A 215 4.48 -4.19 3.66
C LEU A 215 4.76 -5.63 3.25
N LEU A 216 5.36 -5.81 2.10
CA LEU A 216 5.80 -7.10 1.59
C LEU A 216 7.32 -7.24 1.69
N ALA A 217 7.80 -8.47 1.80
CA ALA A 217 9.21 -8.83 1.77
C ALA A 217 9.55 -9.58 0.49
N SER A 218 10.75 -9.33 -0.05
CA SER A 218 11.34 -10.19 -1.07
C SER A 218 11.51 -11.62 -0.55
N ALA A 219 11.28 -12.62 -1.39
CA ALA A 219 11.53 -14.03 -1.06
C ALA A 219 13.00 -14.33 -0.68
N LYS A 220 13.92 -13.39 -0.98
CA LYS A 220 15.35 -13.51 -0.66
C LYS A 220 15.70 -13.03 0.75
N VAL A 221 14.81 -12.32 1.42
CA VAL A 221 15.04 -11.82 2.79
C VAL A 221 15.04 -13.00 3.76
N PRO A 222 16.06 -13.12 4.63
CA PRO A 222 16.09 -14.16 5.64
C PRO A 222 14.83 -14.16 6.54
N ALA A 223 14.33 -15.35 6.85
CA ALA A 223 13.09 -15.48 7.64
C ALA A 223 13.19 -14.77 9.00
N GLU A 224 14.35 -14.83 9.64
CA GLU A 224 14.62 -14.14 10.92
C GLU A 224 14.49 -12.62 10.83
N VAL A 225 14.82 -12.02 9.68
CA VAL A 225 14.67 -10.57 9.44
C VAL A 225 13.19 -10.25 9.23
N VAL A 226 12.48 -11.05 8.43
CA VAL A 226 11.02 -10.90 8.24
C VAL A 226 10.29 -11.02 9.57
N ASP A 227 10.66 -11.98 10.40
CA ASP A 227 10.06 -12.18 11.72
C ASP A 227 10.38 -11.03 12.68
N ALA A 228 11.60 -10.47 12.64
CA ALA A 228 11.97 -9.29 13.42
C ALA A 228 11.13 -8.07 13.01
N VAL A 229 10.94 -7.84 11.71
CA VAL A 229 10.07 -6.78 11.19
C VAL A 229 8.63 -7.00 11.66
N ARG A 230 8.06 -8.19 11.46
CA ARG A 230 6.70 -8.53 11.90
C ARG A 230 6.50 -8.32 13.40
N LYS A 231 7.45 -8.78 14.21
CA LYS A 231 7.44 -8.60 15.66
C LYS A 231 7.44 -7.12 16.05
N THR A 232 8.25 -6.29 15.39
CA THR A 232 8.31 -4.86 15.66
C THR A 232 6.95 -4.18 15.48
N PHE A 233 6.22 -4.49 14.40
CA PHE A 233 4.87 -3.96 14.21
C PHE A 233 3.87 -4.50 15.24
N THR A 234 4.03 -5.75 15.68
CA THR A 234 3.15 -6.35 16.69
C THR A 234 3.36 -5.74 18.09
N GLU A 235 4.62 -5.50 18.47
CA GLU A 235 4.97 -5.02 19.81
C GLU A 235 4.94 -3.49 19.95
N HIS A 236 5.18 -2.74 18.86
CA HIS A 236 5.33 -1.29 18.84
C HIS A 236 4.34 -0.59 17.88
N GLY A 237 3.24 -1.27 17.49
CA GLY A 237 2.32 -0.77 16.47
C GLY A 237 1.75 0.62 16.76
N GLU A 238 1.40 0.93 18.01
CA GLU A 238 0.88 2.26 18.37
C GLU A 238 1.93 3.36 18.18
N GLU A 239 3.20 3.13 18.59
CA GLU A 239 4.30 4.07 18.40
C GLU A 239 4.59 4.30 16.92
N LEU A 240 4.62 3.21 16.13
CA LEU A 240 4.83 3.28 14.69
C LEU A 240 3.69 4.01 13.97
N LEU A 241 2.44 3.75 14.33
CA LEU A 241 1.28 4.42 13.75
C LEU A 241 1.29 5.92 14.05
N ALA A 242 1.63 6.30 15.29
CA ALA A 242 1.78 7.68 15.68
C ALA A 242 2.88 8.39 14.87
N ALA A 243 4.00 7.71 14.61
CA ALA A 243 5.09 8.24 13.82
C ALA A 243 4.71 8.41 12.33
N ILE A 244 3.97 7.45 11.75
CA ILE A 244 3.46 7.54 10.37
C ILE A 244 2.50 8.70 10.22
N THR A 245 1.56 8.84 11.14
CA THR A 245 0.50 9.86 11.08
C THR A 245 0.95 11.24 11.58
N ALA A 246 2.22 11.41 11.91
CA ALA A 246 2.81 12.70 12.25
C ALA A 246 2.92 13.65 11.03
N THR A 247 2.81 13.12 9.81
CA THR A 247 2.83 13.90 8.57
C THR A 247 1.43 13.95 7.94
N GLU A 248 1.06 15.09 7.35
CA GLU A 248 -0.26 15.29 6.74
C GLU A 248 -0.47 14.34 5.53
N GLU A 249 0.58 14.03 4.80
CA GLU A 249 0.57 13.14 3.64
C GLU A 249 0.08 11.72 3.99
N ASN A 250 0.36 11.28 5.21
CA ASN A 250 -0.03 9.98 5.74
C ASN A 250 -1.38 9.99 6.51
N ALA A 251 -2.16 11.05 6.39
CA ALA A 251 -3.47 11.18 7.07
C ALA A 251 -4.43 10.01 6.77
N LYS A 252 -4.25 9.31 5.65
CA LYS A 252 -5.02 8.10 5.30
C LYS A 252 -4.93 6.97 6.34
N TYR A 253 -3.91 6.99 7.20
CA TYR A 253 -3.70 5.99 8.25
C TYR A 253 -4.16 6.44 9.65
N VAL A 254 -4.66 7.67 9.81
CA VAL A 254 -5.17 8.17 11.11
C VAL A 254 -6.33 7.31 11.58
N GLY A 255 -6.23 6.75 12.78
CA GLY A 255 -7.20 5.80 13.35
C GLY A 255 -7.08 4.39 12.79
N GLY A 256 -6.05 4.11 12.01
CA GLY A 256 -5.75 2.79 11.46
C GLY A 256 -5.09 1.83 12.46
N SER A 257 -4.57 0.76 11.94
CA SER A 257 -3.88 -0.30 12.70
C SER A 257 -2.96 -1.11 11.81
N PHE A 258 -2.17 -1.99 12.40
CA PHE A 258 -1.39 -3.00 11.67
C PHE A 258 -1.94 -4.40 11.95
N ASP A 259 -1.89 -5.28 10.94
CA ASP A 259 -2.18 -6.69 11.12
C ASP A 259 -1.02 -7.53 10.56
N ALA A 260 -0.32 -8.21 11.45
CA ALA A 260 0.81 -9.08 11.14
C ALA A 260 0.39 -10.56 10.90
N THR A 261 -0.92 -10.84 10.91
CA THR A 261 -1.47 -12.17 10.58
C THR A 261 -1.83 -12.32 9.11
N VAL A 262 -1.64 -11.27 8.31
CA VAL A 262 -1.92 -11.23 6.89
C VAL A 262 -1.27 -12.38 6.12
N THR A 263 -2.02 -12.92 5.16
CA THR A 263 -1.60 -13.99 4.27
C THR A 263 -1.86 -13.61 2.81
N ASP A 264 -1.29 -14.36 1.86
CA ASP A 264 -1.55 -14.16 0.44
C ASP A 264 -3.05 -14.32 0.08
N ALA A 265 -3.77 -15.22 0.76
CA ALA A 265 -5.19 -15.47 0.54
C ALA A 265 -6.09 -14.25 0.81
N ASP A 266 -5.64 -13.31 1.65
CA ASP A 266 -6.39 -12.07 1.94
C ASP A 266 -6.49 -11.16 0.71
N TYR A 267 -5.67 -11.40 -0.32
CA TYR A 267 -5.67 -10.65 -1.59
C TYR A 267 -6.41 -11.36 -2.74
N ASP A 268 -7.09 -12.49 -2.49
CA ASP A 268 -7.86 -13.21 -3.52
C ASP A 268 -9.02 -12.38 -4.08
N SER A 269 -9.61 -11.51 -3.25
CA SER A 269 -10.62 -10.56 -3.70
C SER A 269 -10.06 -9.55 -4.70
N VAL A 270 -8.80 -9.15 -4.55
CA VAL A 270 -8.11 -8.24 -5.48
C VAL A 270 -7.84 -8.95 -6.81
N ARG A 271 -7.42 -10.22 -6.80
CA ARG A 271 -7.26 -11.03 -8.02
C ARG A 271 -8.55 -11.07 -8.85
N LYS A 272 -9.70 -11.24 -8.20
CA LYS A 272 -11.01 -11.17 -8.85
C LYS A 272 -11.33 -9.79 -9.44
N MET A 273 -10.81 -8.71 -8.86
CA MET A 273 -10.99 -7.37 -9.42
C MET A 273 -10.20 -7.19 -10.73
N PHE A 274 -9.05 -7.83 -10.89
CA PHE A 274 -8.32 -7.84 -12.16
C PHE A 274 -9.17 -8.52 -13.27
N GLU A 275 -9.84 -9.63 -12.95
CA GLU A 275 -10.72 -10.33 -13.90
C GLU A 275 -11.86 -9.42 -14.42
N ALA A 276 -12.39 -8.53 -13.57
CA ALA A 276 -13.45 -7.60 -13.95
C ALA A 276 -13.03 -6.59 -15.04
N VAL A 277 -11.73 -6.34 -15.20
CA VAL A 277 -11.16 -5.48 -16.25
C VAL A 277 -10.48 -6.29 -17.37
N GLY A 278 -10.72 -7.62 -17.41
CA GLY A 278 -10.25 -8.51 -18.47
C GLY A 278 -8.81 -9.01 -18.29
N VAL A 279 -8.20 -8.85 -17.10
CA VAL A 279 -6.86 -9.33 -16.79
C VAL A 279 -6.94 -10.61 -15.98
N THR A 280 -6.32 -11.69 -16.49
CA THR A 280 -6.34 -13.03 -15.87
C THR A 280 -4.94 -13.53 -15.50
N GLU A 281 -3.90 -12.83 -15.95
CA GLU A 281 -2.50 -13.09 -15.61
C GLU A 281 -1.98 -11.87 -14.82
N PHE A 282 -1.37 -12.12 -13.66
CA PHE A 282 -1.02 -11.06 -12.71
C PHE A 282 0.46 -10.71 -12.72
N THR A 283 1.17 -11.03 -13.80
CA THR A 283 2.62 -10.78 -13.92
C THR A 283 2.97 -9.37 -14.41
N GLU A 284 1.97 -8.58 -14.83
CA GLU A 284 2.13 -7.22 -15.30
C GLU A 284 1.10 -6.30 -14.63
N PHE A 285 1.45 -5.02 -14.47
CA PHE A 285 0.48 -4.04 -13.98
C PHE A 285 -0.56 -3.73 -15.04
N VAL A 286 -1.79 -3.50 -14.63
CA VAL A 286 -2.86 -3.13 -15.55
C VAL A 286 -2.48 -1.85 -16.30
N GLY A 287 -2.46 -1.92 -17.64
CA GLY A 287 -2.15 -0.80 -18.51
C GLY A 287 -0.69 -0.72 -18.98
N GLU A 288 0.12 -1.74 -18.69
CA GLU A 288 1.46 -1.94 -19.25
C GLU A 288 1.44 -2.83 -20.49
#